data_8ac7705dc687d29b6a583d0703b440c3
#
_entry.id   8ac7705dc687d29b6a583d0703b440c3
#
_cell.length_a   1.000
_cell.length_b   1.000
_cell.length_c   1.000
_cell.angle_alpha   90.00
_cell.angle_beta   90.00
_cell.angle_gamma   90.00
#
_symmetry.space_group_name_H-M   'P 1'
#
loop_
_entity.id
_entity.type
_entity.pdbx_description
1 polymer ?
#
loop_
_entity_poly.entity_id
_entity_poly.type
_entity_poly.pdbx_seq_one_letter_code
_entity_poly.pdbx_strand_id
1 'polypeptide(L)'
;MMHAFTMKTILQVKLQPSSEQKTTLLATIERFNAACNYISAIAFEQKCFSKFTLHKIAYYDVKEKFNLSAQVVVRAIGKAIDSYKLNKKVQHYFCKHGAMVYDQRIMSFKGVNKVSLWTLEGRQLIPMVYGEYQKARWHQRKGQADLVYKDNKLYLLISVETEKQQPIEPDGFLGVDLGISEIASTSDGDSFSGKQIDICRERFQTLRTNLQKCGSKSAKRHLKKIRNKEANFRRHTNHCIAKKIVKKAKRSRCAIVL
;
A
#
# COMPACT_ATOMS: atom_id res chain seq x y z
N MET A 1 0.28 16.64 -31.57
CA MET A 1 1.00 15.90 -30.50
C MET A 1 0.01 15.00 -29.79
N MET A 2 0.10 13.69 -29.99
CA MET A 2 -0.73 12.72 -29.27
C MET A 2 -0.29 12.73 -27.82
N HIS A 3 -1.15 13.13 -26.88
CA HIS A 3 -0.91 12.97 -25.46
C HIS A 3 -0.86 11.47 -25.16
N ALA A 4 0.34 10.95 -24.91
CA ALA A 4 0.49 9.59 -24.42
C ALA A 4 -0.28 9.46 -23.09
N PHE A 5 -1.32 8.63 -23.08
CA PHE A 5 -2.07 8.34 -21.87
C PHE A 5 -1.14 7.63 -20.87
N THR A 6 -0.79 8.31 -19.80
CA THR A 6 0.02 7.73 -18.74
C THR A 6 -0.86 7.09 -17.67
N MET A 7 -0.43 5.95 -17.13
CA MET A 7 -1.06 5.27 -16.00
C MET A 7 -0.15 5.39 -14.77
N LYS A 8 -0.72 5.83 -13.65
CA LYS A 8 -0.01 5.85 -12.36
C LYS A 8 -0.09 4.48 -11.71
N THR A 9 1.07 3.92 -11.40
CA THR A 9 1.20 2.67 -10.62
C THR A 9 2.08 2.90 -9.40
N ILE A 10 2.07 1.95 -8.46
CA ILE A 10 2.85 2.03 -7.22
C ILE A 10 3.88 0.92 -7.18
N LEU A 11 5.15 1.30 -7.01
CA LEU A 11 6.22 0.38 -6.69
C LEU A 11 6.38 0.27 -5.18
N GLN A 12 6.21 -0.94 -4.66
CA GLN A 12 6.49 -1.24 -3.26
C GLN A 12 7.93 -1.69 -3.11
N VAL A 13 8.70 -0.97 -2.30
CA VAL A 13 10.10 -1.24 -2.00
C VAL A 13 10.25 -1.50 -0.51
N LYS A 14 10.90 -2.59 -0.12
CA LYS A 14 11.14 -2.91 1.28
C LYS A 14 12.38 -2.17 1.78
N LEU A 15 12.28 -1.53 2.95
CA LEU A 15 13.40 -0.93 3.65
C LEU A 15 14.06 -1.92 4.61
N GLN A 16 15.38 -1.80 4.77
CA GLN A 16 16.18 -2.59 5.73
C GLN A 16 16.91 -1.66 6.71
N PRO A 17 16.19 -0.95 7.59
CA PRO A 17 16.81 -0.12 8.61
C PRO A 17 17.48 -0.98 9.69
N SER A 18 18.51 -0.44 10.38
CA SER A 18 19.00 -0.96 11.66
C SER A 18 17.89 -0.87 12.73
N SER A 19 18.11 -1.47 13.89
CA SER A 19 17.16 -1.38 15.01
C SER A 19 16.93 0.06 15.45
N GLU A 20 17.99 0.87 15.54
CA GLU A 20 17.96 2.29 15.89
C GLU A 20 17.20 3.10 14.83
N GLN A 21 17.58 2.95 13.57
CA GLN A 21 16.89 3.61 12.44
C GLN A 21 15.41 3.27 12.40
N LYS A 22 15.06 2.00 12.68
CA LYS A 22 13.65 1.58 12.73
C LYS A 22 12.89 2.30 13.85
N THR A 23 13.49 2.42 15.03
CA THR A 23 12.90 3.13 16.16
C THR A 23 12.66 4.59 15.82
N THR A 24 13.66 5.27 15.25
CA THR A 24 13.56 6.67 14.82
C THR A 24 12.51 6.89 13.73
N LEU A 25 12.45 5.99 12.74
CA LEU A 25 11.42 6.05 11.69
C LEU A 25 10.01 5.87 12.25
N LEU A 26 9.82 4.93 13.19
CA LEU A 26 8.52 4.74 13.84
C LEU A 26 8.14 5.97 14.68
N ALA A 27 9.04 6.52 15.48
CA ALA A 27 8.80 7.74 16.23
C ALA A 27 8.44 8.91 15.31
N THR A 28 9.10 9.00 14.14
CA THR A 28 8.79 10.01 13.12
C THR A 28 7.38 9.85 12.54
N ILE A 29 6.99 8.62 12.19
CA ILE A 29 5.63 8.29 11.69
C ILE A 29 4.58 8.62 12.75
N GLU A 30 4.82 8.26 14.02
CA GLU A 30 3.91 8.51 15.13
C GLU A 30 3.69 10.01 15.35
N ARG A 31 4.77 10.78 15.41
CA ARG A 31 4.71 12.24 15.58
C ARG A 31 4.03 12.93 14.40
N PHE A 32 4.32 12.50 13.18
CA PHE A 32 3.65 12.99 11.97
C PHE A 32 2.12 12.74 12.01
N ASN A 33 1.68 11.54 12.39
CA ASN A 33 0.24 11.22 12.46
C ASN A 33 -0.44 11.92 13.65
N ALA A 34 0.27 12.14 14.76
CA ALA A 34 -0.24 12.96 15.86
C ALA A 34 -0.46 14.42 15.42
N ALA A 35 0.47 14.98 14.66
CA ALA A 35 0.30 16.30 14.04
C ALA A 35 -0.86 16.33 13.04
N CYS A 36 -1.05 15.29 12.22
CA CYS A 36 -2.21 15.18 11.33
C CYS A 36 -3.53 15.18 12.10
N ASN A 37 -3.60 14.49 13.25
CA ASN A 37 -4.80 14.47 14.09
C ASN A 37 -5.10 15.86 14.69
N TYR A 38 -4.07 16.55 15.16
CA TYR A 38 -4.21 17.89 15.68
C TYR A 38 -4.70 18.87 14.59
N ILE A 39 -4.10 18.82 13.40
CA ILE A 39 -4.53 19.63 12.24
C ILE A 39 -5.96 19.28 11.84
N SER A 40 -6.34 18.00 11.87
CA SER A 40 -7.69 17.55 11.54
C SER A 40 -8.73 18.10 12.51
N ALA A 41 -8.43 18.17 13.82
CA ALA A 41 -9.32 18.77 14.81
C ALA A 41 -9.56 20.26 14.50
N ILE A 42 -8.49 21.05 14.29
CA ILE A 42 -8.60 22.46 13.92
C ILE A 42 -9.43 22.65 12.64
N ALA A 43 -9.14 21.84 11.60
CA ALA A 43 -9.87 21.91 10.33
C ALA A 43 -11.36 21.63 10.50
N PHE A 44 -11.73 20.67 11.35
CA PHE A 44 -13.12 20.28 11.61
C PHE A 44 -13.86 21.32 12.44
N GLU A 45 -13.26 21.80 13.54
CA GLU A 45 -13.83 22.83 14.43
C GLU A 45 -14.08 24.13 13.69
N GLN A 46 -13.11 24.58 12.90
CA GLN A 46 -13.20 25.85 12.15
C GLN A 46 -13.88 25.72 10.79
N LYS A 47 -14.35 24.49 10.42
CA LYS A 47 -14.92 24.21 9.08
C LYS A 47 -14.01 24.65 7.94
N CYS A 48 -12.70 24.63 8.17
CA CYS A 48 -11.68 25.09 7.22
C CYS A 48 -11.06 23.90 6.49
N PHE A 49 -11.47 23.67 5.26
CA PHE A 49 -10.98 22.57 4.43
C PHE A 49 -10.13 23.02 3.24
N SER A 50 -9.61 24.25 3.32
CA SER A 50 -8.66 24.82 2.36
C SER A 50 -7.23 24.63 2.87
N LYS A 51 -6.36 24.06 2.04
CA LYS A 51 -4.95 23.86 2.40
C LYS A 51 -4.24 25.19 2.69
N PHE A 52 -4.52 26.21 1.90
CA PHE A 52 -3.90 27.52 2.04
C PHE A 52 -4.32 28.21 3.34
N THR A 53 -5.62 28.20 3.65
CA THR A 53 -6.15 28.82 4.88
C THR A 53 -5.66 28.07 6.11
N LEU A 54 -5.73 26.75 6.10
CA LEU A 54 -5.29 25.91 7.23
C LEU A 54 -3.78 26.01 7.46
N HIS A 55 -2.98 26.22 6.40
CA HIS A 55 -1.56 26.51 6.54
C HIS A 55 -1.32 27.79 7.32
N LYS A 56 -2.06 28.86 7.05
CA LYS A 56 -1.93 30.12 7.80
C LYS A 56 -2.29 29.98 9.29
N ILE A 57 -3.31 29.17 9.58
CA ILE A 57 -3.84 28.99 10.93
C ILE A 57 -2.95 28.08 11.78
N ALA A 58 -2.55 26.93 11.22
CA ALA A 58 -1.99 25.82 12.01
C ALA A 58 -0.47 25.62 11.85
N TYR A 59 0.17 26.25 10.86
CA TYR A 59 1.55 25.91 10.51
C TYR A 59 2.55 26.13 11.65
N TYR A 60 2.56 27.32 12.25
CA TYR A 60 3.54 27.67 13.29
C TYR A 60 3.30 26.89 14.57
N ASP A 61 2.05 26.78 14.99
CA ASP A 61 1.66 26.02 16.17
C ASP A 61 2.02 24.53 16.04
N VAL A 62 1.70 23.92 14.91
CA VAL A 62 2.08 22.51 14.63
C VAL A 62 3.59 22.32 14.58
N LYS A 63 4.31 23.26 13.97
CA LYS A 63 5.77 23.18 13.87
C LYS A 63 6.43 23.20 15.24
N GLU A 64 5.98 24.08 16.11
CA GLU A 64 6.49 24.22 17.47
C GLU A 64 6.08 23.05 18.35
N LYS A 65 4.77 22.77 18.45
CA LYS A 65 4.20 21.73 19.31
C LYS A 65 4.72 20.34 19.04
N PHE A 66 4.94 19.99 17.77
CA PHE A 66 5.39 18.65 17.37
C PHE A 66 6.89 18.62 17.01
N ASN A 67 7.59 19.74 17.08
CA ASN A 67 9.01 19.84 16.69
C ASN A 67 9.30 19.16 15.33
N LEU A 68 8.52 19.53 14.30
CA LEU A 68 8.61 18.99 12.95
C LEU A 68 9.28 19.98 12.01
N SER A 69 10.02 19.47 11.01
CA SER A 69 10.58 20.34 9.98
C SER A 69 9.46 20.98 9.13
N ALA A 70 9.74 22.14 8.57
CA ALA A 70 8.80 22.91 7.76
C ALA A 70 8.06 22.07 6.71
N GLN A 71 8.81 21.28 5.94
CA GLN A 71 8.22 20.48 4.87
C GLN A 71 7.36 19.33 5.40
N VAL A 72 7.69 18.75 6.55
CA VAL A 72 6.88 17.71 7.19
C VAL A 72 5.54 18.26 7.66
N VAL A 73 5.52 19.48 8.22
CA VAL A 73 4.28 20.19 8.59
C VAL A 73 3.40 20.43 7.35
N VAL A 74 4.00 20.92 6.25
CA VAL A 74 3.27 21.10 4.98
C VAL A 74 2.65 19.80 4.48
N ARG A 75 3.36 18.67 4.63
CA ARG A 75 2.81 17.33 4.25
C ARG A 75 1.72 16.87 5.21
N ALA A 76 1.82 17.15 6.50
CA ALA A 76 0.78 16.83 7.48
C ALA A 76 -0.50 17.61 7.20
N ILE A 77 -0.41 18.93 6.92
CA ILE A 77 -1.55 19.74 6.50
C ILE A 77 -2.18 19.20 5.23
N GLY A 78 -1.36 18.87 4.22
CA GLY A 78 -1.84 18.28 2.96
C GLY A 78 -2.61 16.98 3.19
N LYS A 79 -2.06 16.06 3.98
CA LYS A 79 -2.69 14.77 4.30
C LYS A 79 -4.01 14.94 5.04
N ALA A 80 -4.06 15.84 6.03
CA ALA A 80 -5.28 16.12 6.78
C ALA A 80 -6.38 16.65 5.85
N ILE A 81 -6.08 17.63 5.00
CA ILE A 81 -7.05 18.20 4.05
C ILE A 81 -7.50 17.18 3.00
N ASP A 82 -6.59 16.34 2.50
CA ASP A 82 -6.95 15.33 1.51
C ASP A 82 -7.98 14.33 2.04
N SER A 83 -7.99 14.03 3.34
CA SER A 83 -9.01 13.18 3.95
C SER A 83 -10.42 13.82 3.90
N TYR A 84 -10.50 15.13 4.03
CA TYR A 84 -11.77 15.88 3.97
C TYR A 84 -12.36 16.03 2.55
N LYS A 85 -11.59 15.69 1.51
CA LYS A 85 -12.15 15.58 0.15
C LYS A 85 -13.18 14.46 0.04
N LEU A 86 -13.05 13.41 0.85
CA LEU A 86 -13.95 12.26 0.86
C LEU A 86 -15.22 12.57 1.68
N ASN A 87 -15.07 13.15 2.86
CA ASN A 87 -16.20 13.49 3.73
C ASN A 87 -15.84 14.67 4.66
N LYS A 88 -16.60 15.76 4.56
CA LYS A 88 -16.44 16.97 5.39
C LYS A 88 -17.32 16.97 6.65
N LYS A 89 -18.23 16.00 6.77
CA LYS A 89 -19.22 15.97 7.87
C LYS A 89 -18.69 15.28 9.13
N VAL A 90 -17.60 14.54 9.04
CA VAL A 90 -17.01 13.76 10.12
C VAL A 90 -15.55 14.14 10.31
N GLN A 91 -15.11 14.30 11.56
CA GLN A 91 -13.70 14.48 11.87
C GLN A 91 -12.91 13.23 11.53
N HIS A 92 -11.80 13.40 10.79
CA HIS A 92 -10.93 12.29 10.40
C HIS A 92 -9.81 12.07 11.40
N TYR A 93 -9.53 10.80 11.70
CA TYR A 93 -8.45 10.37 12.60
C TYR A 93 -7.43 9.52 11.85
N PHE A 94 -6.17 9.76 12.16
CA PHE A 94 -5.04 9.03 11.57
C PHE A 94 -4.46 8.07 12.60
N CYS A 95 -4.33 6.80 12.21
CA CYS A 95 -3.74 5.78 13.07
C CYS A 95 -2.29 6.11 13.40
N LYS A 96 -1.85 5.76 14.61
CA LYS A 96 -0.48 5.99 15.10
C LYS A 96 0.60 5.58 14.07
N HIS A 97 0.46 4.44 13.45
CA HIS A 97 1.36 3.92 12.41
C HIS A 97 0.78 4.07 10.99
N GLY A 98 -0.04 5.07 10.75
CA GLY A 98 -0.53 5.40 9.41
C GLY A 98 0.61 5.84 8.50
N ALA A 99 0.43 5.71 7.18
CA ALA A 99 1.45 6.10 6.20
C ALA A 99 1.90 7.54 6.38
N MET A 100 3.21 7.81 6.22
CA MET A 100 3.79 9.16 6.21
C MET A 100 4.20 9.53 4.79
N VAL A 101 3.77 10.69 4.33
CA VAL A 101 4.06 11.19 2.98
C VAL A 101 5.43 11.85 2.93
N TYR A 102 6.26 11.41 2.01
CA TYR A 102 7.57 12.00 1.69
C TYR A 102 7.57 12.63 0.30
N ASP A 103 8.26 13.73 0.14
CA ASP A 103 8.57 14.36 -1.15
C ASP A 103 10.07 14.58 -1.34
N GLN A 104 10.46 15.15 -2.48
CA GLN A 104 11.86 15.38 -2.84
C GLN A 104 12.64 16.25 -1.84
N ARG A 105 11.97 17.08 -1.02
CA ARG A 105 12.62 17.96 -0.04
C ARG A 105 13.03 17.21 1.22
N ILE A 106 12.28 16.16 1.58
CA ILE A 106 12.51 15.36 2.79
C ILE A 106 12.95 13.92 2.49
N MET A 107 13.01 13.55 1.20
CA MET A 107 13.47 12.24 0.71
C MET A 107 14.36 12.42 -0.52
N SER A 108 15.42 11.62 -0.61
CA SER A 108 16.23 11.52 -1.84
C SER A 108 16.78 10.11 -2.00
N PHE A 109 16.79 9.61 -3.23
CA PHE A 109 17.41 8.33 -3.54
C PHE A 109 18.94 8.51 -3.72
N LYS A 110 19.71 7.60 -3.14
CA LYS A 110 21.17 7.56 -3.23
C LYS A 110 21.58 6.27 -3.94
N GLY A 111 21.92 6.41 -5.22
CA GLY A 111 22.14 5.25 -6.10
C GLY A 111 20.85 4.44 -6.30
N VAL A 112 21.02 3.14 -6.53
CA VAL A 112 19.91 2.23 -6.82
C VAL A 112 19.35 1.51 -5.59
N ASN A 113 20.09 1.45 -4.49
CA ASN A 113 19.77 0.58 -3.34
C ASN A 113 19.67 1.31 -1.99
N LYS A 114 19.76 2.63 -1.95
CA LYS A 114 19.64 3.42 -0.71
C LYS A 114 18.70 4.60 -0.88
N VAL A 115 18.00 4.95 0.19
CA VAL A 115 17.18 6.16 0.29
C VAL A 115 17.58 6.95 1.52
N SER A 116 17.71 8.26 1.36
CA SER A 116 17.87 9.20 2.46
C SER A 116 16.51 9.76 2.84
N LEU A 117 16.06 9.49 4.06
CA LEU A 117 14.79 9.95 4.61
C LEU A 117 15.07 10.94 5.75
N TRP A 118 14.32 12.03 5.77
CA TRP A 118 14.29 12.93 6.93
C TRP A 118 13.59 12.23 8.10
N THR A 119 14.14 12.34 9.28
CA THR A 119 13.57 11.81 10.54
C THR A 119 13.71 12.87 11.65
N LEU A 120 13.16 12.60 12.83
CA LEU A 120 13.29 13.47 14.00
C LEU A 120 14.75 13.68 14.45
N GLU A 121 15.64 12.75 14.11
CA GLU A 121 17.07 12.78 14.41
C GLU A 121 17.91 13.17 13.18
N GLY A 122 17.30 13.89 12.22
CA GLY A 122 17.96 14.28 10.99
C GLY A 122 17.78 13.27 9.85
N ARG A 123 18.59 13.42 8.80
CA ARG A 123 18.52 12.56 7.63
C ARG A 123 19.23 11.24 7.87
N GLN A 124 18.53 10.13 7.61
CA GLN A 124 19.07 8.78 7.71
C GLN A 124 19.13 8.11 6.35
N LEU A 125 20.26 7.43 6.08
CA LEU A 125 20.47 6.66 4.87
C LEU A 125 20.11 5.19 5.11
N ILE A 126 19.07 4.72 4.43
CA ILE A 126 18.46 3.42 4.67
C ILE A 126 18.58 2.54 3.43
N PRO A 127 19.08 1.30 3.56
CA PRO A 127 19.12 0.35 2.47
C PRO A 127 17.72 -0.07 2.01
N MET A 128 17.59 -0.30 0.69
CA MET A 128 16.35 -0.76 0.04
C MET A 128 16.57 -2.10 -0.63
N VAL A 129 15.52 -2.94 -0.63
CA VAL A 129 15.50 -4.21 -1.38
C VAL A 129 14.28 -4.24 -2.28
N TYR A 130 14.50 -4.53 -3.55
CA TYR A 130 13.48 -4.67 -4.57
C TYR A 130 13.93 -5.67 -5.65
N GLY A 131 12.95 -6.25 -6.36
CA GLY A 131 13.21 -7.23 -7.42
C GLY A 131 13.34 -6.60 -8.81
N GLU A 132 13.49 -7.43 -9.82
CA GLU A 132 13.65 -7.02 -11.21
C GLU A 132 12.48 -6.17 -11.75
N TYR A 133 11.26 -6.46 -11.28
CA TYR A 133 10.07 -5.67 -11.67
C TYR A 133 10.20 -4.19 -11.27
N GLN A 134 10.64 -3.91 -10.05
CA GLN A 134 10.84 -2.54 -9.55
C GLN A 134 12.05 -1.90 -10.23
N LYS A 135 13.12 -2.68 -10.43
CA LYS A 135 14.35 -2.21 -11.07
C LYS A 135 14.09 -1.72 -12.50
N ALA A 136 13.33 -2.49 -13.28
CA ALA A 136 12.98 -2.13 -14.66
C ALA A 136 12.18 -0.81 -14.75
N ARG A 137 11.40 -0.47 -13.70
CA ARG A 137 10.56 0.74 -13.64
C ARG A 137 11.16 1.87 -12.83
N TRP A 138 12.37 1.71 -12.32
CA TRP A 138 13.01 2.66 -11.42
C TRP A 138 13.15 4.06 -12.00
N HIS A 139 13.40 4.17 -13.30
CA HIS A 139 13.52 5.45 -14.01
C HIS A 139 12.20 6.22 -14.13
N GLN A 140 11.04 5.54 -14.03
CA GLN A 140 9.70 6.13 -14.15
C GLN A 140 9.17 6.72 -12.84
N ARG A 141 9.97 6.70 -11.74
CA ARG A 141 9.55 7.17 -10.45
C ARG A 141 9.29 8.67 -10.43
N LYS A 142 8.25 9.06 -9.71
CA LYS A 142 7.95 10.46 -9.38
C LYS A 142 8.47 10.78 -7.97
N GLY A 143 8.59 12.07 -7.68
CA GLY A 143 9.27 12.55 -6.47
C GLY A 143 8.49 12.40 -5.16
N GLN A 144 7.37 11.68 -5.14
CA GLN A 144 6.57 11.44 -3.92
C GLN A 144 6.52 9.95 -3.61
N ALA A 145 6.60 9.63 -2.32
CA ALA A 145 6.45 8.27 -1.82
C ALA A 145 5.81 8.27 -0.43
N ASP A 146 5.15 7.17 -0.08
CA ASP A 146 4.57 6.95 1.23
C ASP A 146 5.40 5.94 2.00
N LEU A 147 5.86 6.31 3.19
CA LEU A 147 6.49 5.39 4.13
C LEU A 147 5.39 4.67 4.92
N VAL A 148 5.37 3.34 4.82
CA VAL A 148 4.34 2.48 5.41
C VAL A 148 4.98 1.46 6.34
N TYR A 149 4.41 1.31 7.54
CA TYR A 149 4.76 0.25 8.48
C TYR A 149 3.70 -0.83 8.50
N LYS A 150 4.07 -2.04 8.12
CA LYS A 150 3.16 -3.19 8.06
C LYS A 150 3.90 -4.48 8.42
N ASP A 151 3.27 -5.32 9.24
CA ASP A 151 3.78 -6.63 9.64
C ASP A 151 5.24 -6.56 10.15
N ASN A 152 5.52 -5.57 11.01
CA ASN A 152 6.83 -5.30 11.60
C ASN A 152 7.94 -4.91 10.59
N LYS A 153 7.58 -4.53 9.37
CA LYS A 153 8.47 -4.13 8.27
C LYS A 153 8.10 -2.74 7.77
N LEU A 154 9.09 -2.02 7.27
CA LEU A 154 8.92 -0.72 6.64
C LEU A 154 9.01 -0.88 5.13
N TYR A 155 8.09 -0.21 4.43
CA TYR A 155 8.01 -0.17 2.98
C TYR A 155 7.91 1.26 2.50
N LEU A 156 8.49 1.52 1.34
CA LEU A 156 8.32 2.76 0.62
C LEU A 156 7.44 2.47 -0.60
N LEU A 157 6.29 3.15 -0.68
CA LEU A 157 5.38 3.09 -1.80
C LEU A 157 5.67 4.27 -2.72
N ILE A 158 6.28 4.00 -3.87
CA ILE A 158 6.77 5.02 -4.79
C ILE A 158 5.82 5.11 -5.96
N SER A 159 5.30 6.29 -6.26
CA SER A 159 4.49 6.52 -7.45
C SER A 159 5.37 6.52 -8.70
N VAL A 160 4.96 5.77 -9.72
CA VAL A 160 5.58 5.76 -11.05
C VAL A 160 4.54 6.02 -12.12
N GLU A 161 4.96 6.67 -13.19
CA GLU A 161 4.13 6.86 -14.38
C GLU A 161 4.64 5.96 -15.48
N THR A 162 3.78 5.04 -15.91
CA THR A 162 4.03 4.15 -17.03
C THR A 162 3.15 4.56 -18.22
N GLU A 163 3.67 4.42 -19.41
CA GLU A 163 2.86 4.57 -20.62
C GLU A 163 1.75 3.54 -20.62
N LYS A 164 0.53 3.99 -20.87
CA LYS A 164 -0.60 3.09 -21.05
C LYS A 164 -0.42 2.40 -22.42
N GLN A 165 -0.32 1.08 -22.40
CA GLN A 165 -0.35 0.33 -23.66
C GLN A 165 -1.67 0.61 -24.37
N GLN A 166 -1.61 0.78 -25.69
CA GLN A 166 -2.82 0.90 -26.49
C GLN A 166 -3.65 -0.38 -26.35
N PRO A 167 -4.98 -0.25 -26.21
CA PRO A 167 -5.86 -1.42 -26.21
C PRO A 167 -5.62 -2.23 -27.49
N ILE A 168 -5.54 -3.54 -27.35
CA ILE A 168 -5.51 -4.45 -28.48
C ILE A 168 -6.95 -4.64 -28.92
N GLU A 169 -7.24 -4.41 -30.20
CA GLU A 169 -8.55 -4.78 -30.76
C GLU A 169 -8.66 -6.32 -30.74
N PRO A 170 -9.68 -6.87 -30.08
CA PRO A 170 -9.83 -8.30 -29.96
C PRO A 170 -10.40 -8.91 -31.24
N ASP A 171 -9.90 -10.08 -31.61
CA ASP A 171 -10.42 -10.86 -32.74
C ASP A 171 -11.63 -11.72 -32.34
N GLY A 172 -11.91 -11.84 -31.02
CA GLY A 172 -13.01 -12.62 -30.47
C GLY A 172 -13.15 -12.46 -28.96
N PHE A 173 -13.97 -13.30 -28.35
CA PHE A 173 -14.28 -13.25 -26.91
C PHE A 173 -13.98 -14.59 -26.24
N LEU A 174 -13.39 -14.53 -25.04
CA LEU A 174 -13.22 -15.63 -24.14
C LEU A 174 -14.16 -15.44 -22.95
N GLY A 175 -15.26 -16.19 -22.91
CA GLY A 175 -16.17 -16.19 -21.76
C GLY A 175 -15.50 -16.86 -20.55
N VAL A 176 -15.65 -16.28 -19.38
CA VAL A 176 -15.13 -16.84 -18.12
C VAL A 176 -16.25 -16.80 -17.10
N ASP A 177 -16.70 -17.97 -16.66
CA ASP A 177 -17.63 -18.12 -15.55
C ASP A 177 -16.87 -18.31 -14.23
N LEU A 178 -17.30 -17.63 -13.16
CA LEU A 178 -16.69 -17.72 -11.83
C LEU A 178 -17.64 -18.42 -10.87
N GLY A 179 -17.16 -19.52 -10.28
CA GLY A 179 -17.95 -20.35 -9.38
C GLY A 179 -17.25 -20.68 -8.06
N ILE A 180 -17.93 -21.46 -7.23
CA ILE A 180 -17.43 -21.93 -5.92
C ILE A 180 -16.70 -23.26 -6.07
N SER A 181 -17.32 -24.25 -6.73
CA SER A 181 -16.73 -25.58 -6.95
C SER A 181 -15.60 -25.53 -7.98
N GLU A 182 -15.87 -24.89 -9.11
CA GLU A 182 -14.88 -24.49 -10.10
C GLU A 182 -14.68 -22.98 -9.94
N ILE A 183 -13.44 -22.58 -9.58
CA ILE A 183 -13.10 -21.16 -9.34
C ILE A 183 -13.31 -20.33 -10.60
N ALA A 184 -12.99 -20.93 -11.73
CA ALA A 184 -13.23 -20.36 -13.05
C ALA A 184 -13.37 -21.47 -14.09
N SER A 185 -14.30 -21.27 -15.05
CA SER A 185 -14.45 -22.09 -16.25
C SER A 185 -14.43 -21.18 -17.47
N THR A 186 -13.79 -21.59 -18.55
CA THR A 186 -13.67 -20.78 -19.76
C THR A 186 -14.51 -21.39 -20.88
N SER A 187 -15.02 -20.54 -21.79
CA SER A 187 -15.83 -20.96 -22.94
C SER A 187 -15.13 -21.92 -23.90
N ASP A 188 -13.81 -22.02 -23.83
CA ASP A 188 -12.99 -22.95 -24.61
C ASP A 188 -12.59 -24.22 -23.84
N GLY A 189 -13.28 -24.52 -22.72
CA GLY A 189 -13.23 -25.79 -22.00
C GLY A 189 -12.20 -25.90 -20.88
N ASP A 190 -11.41 -24.85 -20.56
CA ASP A 190 -10.55 -24.91 -19.38
C ASP A 190 -11.38 -24.77 -18.10
N SER A 191 -11.09 -25.59 -17.10
CA SER A 191 -11.69 -25.52 -15.78
C SER A 191 -10.62 -25.50 -14.68
N PHE A 192 -10.86 -24.70 -13.65
CA PHE A 192 -9.95 -24.48 -12.52
C PHE A 192 -10.65 -24.80 -11.21
N SER A 193 -10.42 -26.02 -10.71
CA SER A 193 -11.09 -26.53 -9.52
C SER A 193 -10.71 -25.79 -8.23
N GLY A 194 -11.71 -25.58 -7.35
CA GLY A 194 -11.58 -25.01 -6.01
C GLY A 194 -11.12 -26.02 -4.94
N LYS A 195 -11.05 -27.31 -5.23
CA LYS A 195 -10.78 -28.39 -4.25
C LYS A 195 -9.58 -28.10 -3.34
N GLN A 196 -8.47 -27.61 -3.89
CA GLN A 196 -7.28 -27.31 -3.08
C GLN A 196 -7.50 -26.15 -2.10
N ILE A 197 -8.32 -25.16 -2.47
CA ILE A 197 -8.67 -24.06 -1.57
C ILE A 197 -9.56 -24.58 -0.45
N ASP A 198 -10.51 -25.45 -0.73
CA ASP A 198 -11.42 -26.01 0.28
C ASP A 198 -10.66 -26.89 1.28
N ILE A 199 -9.80 -27.79 0.81
CA ILE A 199 -8.92 -28.61 1.66
C ILE A 199 -8.05 -27.70 2.57
N CYS A 200 -7.49 -26.63 2.00
CA CYS A 200 -6.70 -25.67 2.76
C CYS A 200 -7.55 -24.95 3.81
N ARG A 201 -8.77 -24.53 3.47
CA ARG A 201 -9.75 -23.88 4.37
C ARG A 201 -10.10 -24.79 5.55
N GLU A 202 -10.50 -26.02 5.29
CA GLU A 202 -10.87 -27.02 6.32
C GLU A 202 -9.71 -27.27 7.28
N ARG A 203 -8.50 -27.48 6.74
CA ARG A 203 -7.28 -27.66 7.55
C ARG A 203 -7.03 -26.47 8.47
N PHE A 204 -7.12 -25.25 7.97
CA PHE A 204 -6.93 -24.07 8.79
C PHE A 204 -8.06 -23.84 9.78
N GLN A 205 -9.28 -24.21 9.43
CA GLN A 205 -10.44 -24.15 10.35
C GLN A 205 -10.24 -25.09 11.53
N THR A 206 -9.93 -26.36 11.28
CA THR A 206 -9.63 -27.35 12.31
C THR A 206 -8.47 -26.91 13.21
N LEU A 207 -7.38 -26.42 12.60
CA LEU A 207 -6.22 -25.94 13.35
C LEU A 207 -6.58 -24.74 14.25
N ARG A 208 -7.36 -23.78 13.75
CA ARG A 208 -7.83 -22.63 14.54
C ARG A 208 -8.71 -23.08 15.70
N THR A 209 -9.66 -23.97 15.47
CA THR A 209 -10.55 -24.50 16.51
C THR A 209 -9.75 -25.17 17.61
N ASN A 210 -8.79 -26.03 17.28
CA ASN A 210 -7.94 -26.73 18.25
C ASN A 210 -7.06 -25.75 19.06
N LEU A 211 -6.45 -24.77 18.41
CA LEU A 211 -5.63 -23.76 19.09
C LEU A 211 -6.47 -22.84 19.99
N GLN A 212 -7.71 -22.53 19.61
CA GLN A 212 -8.64 -21.74 20.42
C GLN A 212 -9.08 -22.52 21.66
N LYS A 213 -9.42 -23.81 21.52
CA LYS A 213 -9.75 -24.71 22.64
C LYS A 213 -8.58 -24.84 23.62
N CYS A 214 -7.34 -24.94 23.14
CA CYS A 214 -6.16 -25.03 23.98
C CYS A 214 -5.93 -23.75 24.84
N GLY A 215 -6.26 -22.56 24.34
CA GLY A 215 -6.25 -21.28 25.04
C GLY A 215 -4.89 -20.79 25.58
N SER A 216 -3.83 -21.60 25.50
CA SER A 216 -2.50 -21.30 26.05
C SER A 216 -1.83 -20.08 25.39
N LYS A 217 -0.86 -19.47 26.06
CA LYS A 217 -0.03 -18.38 25.49
C LYS A 217 0.67 -18.81 24.20
N SER A 218 1.12 -20.07 24.11
CA SER A 218 1.73 -20.63 22.90
C SER A 218 0.73 -20.76 21.76
N ALA A 219 -0.47 -21.27 22.04
CA ALA A 219 -1.55 -21.38 21.06
C ALA A 219 -1.95 -19.99 20.51
N LYS A 220 -2.08 -18.96 21.36
CA LYS A 220 -2.36 -17.58 20.93
C LYS A 220 -1.25 -17.02 20.01
N ARG A 221 0.02 -17.29 20.30
CA ARG A 221 1.14 -16.91 19.43
C ARG A 221 1.05 -17.63 18.06
N HIS A 222 0.72 -18.93 18.08
CA HIS A 222 0.55 -19.70 16.85
C HIS A 222 -0.63 -19.19 16.00
N LEU A 223 -1.78 -18.90 16.60
CA LEU A 223 -2.93 -18.27 15.92
C LEU A 223 -2.51 -16.97 15.21
N LYS A 224 -1.74 -16.11 15.89
CA LYS A 224 -1.23 -14.87 15.27
C LYS A 224 -0.32 -15.16 14.08
N LYS A 225 0.52 -16.21 14.15
CA LYS A 225 1.46 -16.61 13.08
C LYS A 225 0.75 -17.16 11.84
N ILE A 226 -0.38 -17.88 12.03
CA ILE A 226 -1.12 -18.50 10.91
C ILE A 226 -2.22 -17.62 10.33
N ARG A 227 -2.57 -16.50 10.98
CA ARG A 227 -3.72 -15.63 10.67
C ARG A 227 -3.91 -15.32 9.18
N ASN A 228 -2.82 -15.09 8.46
CA ASN A 228 -2.86 -14.68 7.06
C ASN A 228 -2.51 -15.81 6.07
N LYS A 229 -2.16 -17.01 6.54
CA LYS A 229 -1.66 -18.08 5.65
C LYS A 229 -2.72 -18.56 4.68
N GLU A 230 -3.94 -18.83 5.16
CA GLU A 230 -5.06 -19.22 4.31
C GLU A 230 -5.42 -18.17 3.27
N ALA A 231 -5.56 -16.91 3.71
CA ALA A 231 -5.86 -15.79 2.81
C ALA A 231 -4.76 -15.59 1.74
N ASN A 232 -3.50 -15.77 2.12
CA ASN A 232 -2.38 -15.66 1.18
C ASN A 232 -2.38 -16.83 0.18
N PHE A 233 -2.68 -18.04 0.62
CA PHE A 233 -2.80 -19.21 -0.26
C PHE A 233 -3.91 -18.99 -1.29
N ARG A 234 -5.11 -18.62 -0.86
CA ARG A 234 -6.24 -18.33 -1.75
C ARG A 234 -5.90 -17.22 -2.75
N ARG A 235 -5.30 -16.11 -2.28
CA ARG A 235 -4.88 -15.02 -3.16
C ARG A 235 -3.86 -15.47 -4.20
N HIS A 236 -2.89 -16.29 -3.79
CA HIS A 236 -1.88 -16.83 -4.71
C HIS A 236 -2.52 -17.73 -5.77
N THR A 237 -3.39 -18.66 -5.36
CA THR A 237 -4.11 -19.55 -6.29
C THR A 237 -4.93 -18.76 -7.30
N ASN A 238 -5.75 -17.80 -6.83
CA ASN A 238 -6.56 -16.94 -7.71
C ASN A 238 -5.69 -16.13 -8.69
N HIS A 239 -4.54 -15.61 -8.21
CA HIS A 239 -3.61 -14.89 -9.07
C HIS A 239 -2.99 -15.80 -10.14
N CYS A 240 -2.65 -17.04 -9.80
CA CYS A 240 -2.14 -18.03 -10.76
C CYS A 240 -3.18 -18.37 -11.83
N ILE A 241 -4.46 -18.56 -11.43
CA ILE A 241 -5.57 -18.83 -12.35
C ILE A 241 -5.78 -17.63 -13.28
N ALA A 242 -5.94 -16.43 -12.72
CA ALA A 242 -6.11 -15.20 -13.50
C ALA A 242 -4.97 -14.99 -14.51
N LYS A 243 -3.72 -15.26 -14.11
CA LYS A 243 -2.57 -15.17 -15.01
C LYS A 243 -2.62 -16.16 -16.16
N LYS A 244 -3.12 -17.39 -15.93
CA LYS A 244 -3.30 -18.39 -16.98
C LYS A 244 -4.35 -17.94 -17.98
N ILE A 245 -5.52 -17.49 -17.50
CA ILE A 245 -6.63 -17.01 -18.33
C ILE A 245 -6.19 -15.81 -19.18
N VAL A 246 -5.58 -14.80 -18.56
CA VAL A 246 -5.08 -13.60 -19.28
C VAL A 246 -4.01 -13.97 -20.32
N LYS A 247 -3.12 -14.91 -19.99
CA LYS A 247 -2.10 -15.38 -20.95
C LYS A 247 -2.73 -16.07 -22.15
N LYS A 248 -3.79 -16.86 -21.92
CA LYS A 248 -4.53 -17.56 -22.97
C LYS A 248 -5.27 -16.54 -23.85
N ALA A 249 -6.07 -15.67 -23.26
CA ALA A 249 -6.78 -14.61 -23.98
C ALA A 249 -5.84 -13.72 -24.82
N LYS A 250 -4.66 -13.37 -24.27
CA LYS A 250 -3.66 -12.62 -25.02
C LYS A 250 -3.08 -13.38 -26.22
N ARG A 251 -2.90 -14.70 -26.10
CA ARG A 251 -2.41 -15.53 -27.22
C ARG A 251 -3.44 -15.66 -28.34
N SER A 252 -4.70 -15.82 -28.01
CA SER A 252 -5.80 -15.93 -28.97
C SER A 252 -6.38 -14.56 -29.37
N ARG A 253 -5.79 -13.43 -28.91
CA ARG A 253 -6.27 -12.06 -29.16
C ARG A 253 -7.75 -11.86 -28.82
N CYS A 254 -8.24 -12.57 -27.79
CA CYS A 254 -9.62 -12.47 -27.34
C CYS A 254 -9.78 -11.46 -26.19
N ALA A 255 -10.90 -10.77 -26.17
CA ALA A 255 -11.35 -10.03 -24.99
C ALA A 255 -11.92 -11.01 -23.95
N ILE A 256 -11.64 -10.78 -22.67
CA ILE A 256 -12.23 -11.59 -21.58
C ILE A 256 -13.59 -10.99 -21.22
N VAL A 257 -14.62 -11.81 -21.19
CA VAL A 257 -15.98 -11.49 -20.77
C VAL A 257 -16.29 -12.31 -19.51
N LEU A 258 -16.75 -11.65 -18.44
CA LEU A 258 -17.12 -12.22 -17.14
C LEU A 258 -18.63 -12.26 -16.98
#